data_eeb9904f085760beea28cc6a2ee0f427
#
_entry.id   eeb9904f085760beea28cc6a2ee0f427
#
_cell.length_a   1.000
_cell.length_b   1.000
_cell.length_c   1.000
_cell.angle_alpha   90.00
_cell.angle_beta   90.00
_cell.angle_gamma   90.00
#
_symmetry.space_group_name_H-M   'P 1'
#
loop_
_entity.id
_entity.type
_entity.pdbx_description
1 polymer ?
#
loop_
_entity_poly.entity_id
_entity_poly.type
_entity_poly.pdbx_seq_one_letter_code
_entity_poly.pdbx_strand_id
1 'polypeptide(L)'
;MTYYLGLDLGTGSLKTVLFDKDGLEIAASAVEYPLYQPHNGWSEQEPEDWYQAAVTTVKNVMDQSGVAPEEVKGLGISGQMMGAVMLNKKGEVLRRAILWNDGRTSESCENVRHIVGDDLFMKYALTPARPGLTAAKIQWVKDNQPMIYSEVAHILLPKDYLR
;
A
#
# COMPACT_ATOMS: atom_id res chain seq x y z
N MET A 1 -4.08 9.93 -30.27
CA MET A 1 -3.76 8.48 -30.03
C MET A 1 -4.32 8.05 -28.67
N THR A 2 -4.24 6.76 -28.31
CA THR A 2 -4.79 6.28 -27.03
C THR A 2 -3.66 5.68 -26.20
N TYR A 3 -3.54 6.17 -24.95
CA TYR A 3 -2.50 5.74 -24.02
C TYR A 3 -3.09 5.34 -22.66
N TYR A 4 -2.30 4.59 -21.90
CA TYR A 4 -2.65 4.10 -20.57
C TYR A 4 -1.47 4.24 -19.62
N LEU A 5 -1.72 4.61 -18.37
CA LEU A 5 -0.73 4.66 -17.30
C LEU A 5 -0.83 3.41 -16.43
N GLY A 6 0.30 2.80 -16.14
CA GLY A 6 0.45 1.76 -15.12
C GLY A 6 1.35 2.25 -14.01
N LEU A 7 0.87 2.20 -12.76
CA LEU A 7 1.64 2.51 -11.57
C LEU A 7 1.89 1.22 -10.79
N ASP A 8 3.13 0.98 -10.41
CA ASP A 8 3.53 -0.13 -9.54
C ASP A 8 4.16 0.41 -8.25
N LEU A 9 3.41 0.30 -7.15
CA LEU A 9 3.85 0.68 -5.82
C LEU A 9 4.68 -0.44 -5.20
N GLY A 10 5.98 -0.49 -5.46
CA GLY A 10 6.89 -1.46 -4.87
C GLY A 10 7.26 -1.12 -3.42
N THR A 11 8.09 -1.95 -2.78
CA THR A 11 8.56 -1.70 -1.41
C THR A 11 9.66 -0.64 -1.38
N GLY A 12 10.49 -0.52 -2.43
CA GLY A 12 11.61 0.43 -2.46
C GLY A 12 11.36 1.66 -3.32
N SER A 13 10.43 1.59 -4.27
CA SER A 13 10.14 2.67 -5.21
C SER A 13 8.75 2.51 -5.82
N LEU A 14 8.22 3.61 -6.36
CA LEU A 14 7.07 3.60 -7.25
C LEU A 14 7.56 3.78 -8.68
N LYS A 15 7.13 2.88 -9.58
CA LYS A 15 7.38 2.98 -11.02
C LYS A 15 6.06 3.33 -11.74
N THR A 16 6.13 4.31 -12.64
CA THR A 16 5.05 4.63 -13.59
C THR A 16 5.51 4.35 -15.00
N VAL A 17 4.65 3.74 -15.81
CA VAL A 17 4.89 3.46 -17.24
C VAL A 17 3.71 3.96 -18.04
N LEU A 18 4.00 4.64 -19.15
CA LEU A 18 3.03 5.01 -20.17
C LEU A 18 3.09 3.99 -21.31
N PHE A 19 1.96 3.41 -21.65
CA PHE A 19 1.80 2.46 -22.76
C PHE A 19 0.91 3.05 -23.84
N ASP A 20 1.18 2.69 -25.09
CA ASP A 20 0.21 2.88 -26.16
C ASP A 20 -0.90 1.80 -26.11
N LYS A 21 -1.86 1.90 -27.05
CA LYS A 21 -2.97 0.95 -27.18
C LYS A 21 -2.55 -0.49 -27.47
N ASP A 22 -1.35 -0.71 -27.98
CA ASP A 22 -0.81 -2.02 -28.35
C ASP A 22 0.09 -2.62 -27.24
N GLY A 23 0.24 -1.88 -26.12
CA GLY A 23 1.03 -2.30 -24.95
C GLY A 23 2.52 -1.98 -25.06
N LEU A 24 2.93 -1.16 -26.04
CA LEU A 24 4.31 -0.71 -26.16
C LEU A 24 4.60 0.36 -25.11
N GLU A 25 5.70 0.20 -24.36
CA GLU A 25 6.20 1.21 -23.42
C GLU A 25 6.70 2.45 -24.19
N ILE A 26 6.11 3.60 -23.88
CA ILE A 26 6.45 4.90 -24.49
C ILE A 26 7.42 5.68 -23.60
N ALA A 27 7.17 5.68 -22.28
CA ALA A 27 8.00 6.33 -21.28
C ALA A 27 7.86 5.65 -19.94
N ALA A 28 8.90 5.72 -19.11
CA ALA A 28 8.85 5.22 -17.74
C ALA A 28 9.64 6.13 -16.80
N SER A 29 9.19 6.18 -15.54
CA SER A 29 9.88 6.87 -14.45
C SER A 29 9.73 6.11 -13.16
N ALA A 30 10.74 6.15 -12.29
CA ALA A 30 10.69 5.58 -10.96
C ALA A 30 11.24 6.56 -9.94
N VAL A 31 10.66 6.55 -8.73
CA VAL A 31 11.10 7.37 -7.59
C VAL A 31 11.17 6.47 -6.36
N GLU A 32 12.31 6.48 -5.70
CA GLU A 32 12.55 5.79 -4.43
C GLU A 32 11.99 6.60 -3.27
N TYR A 33 11.67 5.91 -2.18
CA TYR A 33 11.22 6.51 -0.92
C TYR A 33 11.77 5.75 0.29
N PRO A 34 11.81 6.41 1.47
CA PRO A 34 12.41 5.82 2.66
C PRO A 34 11.69 4.56 3.15
N LEU A 35 12.47 3.62 3.67
CA LEU A 35 12.02 2.53 4.52
C LEU A 35 12.42 2.83 5.95
N TYR A 36 11.45 2.88 6.86
CA TYR A 36 11.70 3.15 8.28
C TYR A 36 11.72 1.85 9.07
N GLN A 37 12.79 1.65 9.85
CA GLN A 37 12.99 0.48 10.71
C GLN A 37 13.23 0.95 12.16
N PRO A 38 12.20 1.45 12.86
CA PRO A 38 12.37 2.02 14.21
C PRO A 38 12.82 1.02 15.25
N HIS A 39 12.59 -0.27 15.02
CA HIS A 39 13.04 -1.37 15.86
C HIS A 39 13.50 -2.55 14.98
N ASN A 40 14.29 -3.46 15.55
CA ASN A 40 14.71 -4.67 14.83
C ASN A 40 13.49 -5.49 14.37
N GLY A 41 13.47 -5.86 13.09
CA GLY A 41 12.37 -6.59 12.46
C GLY A 41 11.11 -5.78 12.16
N TRP A 42 11.08 -4.48 12.45
CA TRP A 42 9.98 -3.60 12.05
C TRP A 42 10.24 -3.00 10.67
N SER A 43 9.16 -2.78 9.92
CA SER A 43 9.22 -2.24 8.57
C SER A 43 8.01 -1.34 8.32
N GLU A 44 8.26 -0.05 8.16
CA GLU A 44 7.22 0.98 8.01
C GLU A 44 7.52 1.92 6.85
N GLN A 45 6.47 2.48 6.26
CA GLN A 45 6.58 3.57 5.28
C GLN A 45 5.53 4.65 5.53
N GLU A 46 5.86 5.87 5.13
CA GLU A 46 4.94 7.00 5.15
C GLU A 46 4.07 6.96 3.89
N PRO A 47 2.73 6.83 4.00
CA PRO A 47 1.86 6.81 2.83
C PRO A 47 1.96 8.06 1.94
N GLU A 48 2.24 9.21 2.52
CA GLU A 48 2.45 10.46 1.79
C GLU A 48 3.65 10.38 0.83
N ASP A 49 4.73 9.67 1.21
CA ASP A 49 5.89 9.47 0.34
C ASP A 49 5.48 8.72 -0.95
N TRP A 50 4.56 7.77 -0.85
CA TRP A 50 4.03 7.05 -2.01
C TRP A 50 3.22 7.96 -2.93
N TYR A 51 2.38 8.81 -2.35
CA TYR A 51 1.58 9.77 -3.10
C TYR A 51 2.46 10.77 -3.86
N GLN A 52 3.46 11.33 -3.19
CA GLN A 52 4.40 12.25 -3.81
C GLN A 52 5.24 11.58 -4.91
N ALA A 53 5.64 10.31 -4.71
CA ALA A 53 6.32 9.52 -5.74
C ALA A 53 5.40 9.28 -6.96
N ALA A 54 4.11 8.98 -6.73
CA ALA A 54 3.15 8.81 -7.81
C ALA A 54 2.97 10.09 -8.62
N VAL A 55 2.77 11.24 -7.97
CA VAL A 55 2.66 12.55 -8.62
C VAL A 55 3.91 12.86 -9.45
N THR A 56 5.09 12.62 -8.86
CA THR A 56 6.37 12.89 -9.52
C THR A 56 6.60 12.00 -10.73
N THR A 57 6.36 10.69 -10.59
CA THR A 57 6.59 9.74 -11.71
C THR A 57 5.60 9.93 -12.85
N VAL A 58 4.33 10.23 -12.55
CA VAL A 58 3.33 10.55 -13.57
C VAL A 58 3.74 11.81 -14.33
N LYS A 59 4.13 12.88 -13.61
CA LYS A 59 4.60 14.11 -14.24
C LYS A 59 5.80 13.86 -15.16
N ASN A 60 6.82 13.15 -14.65
CA ASN A 60 8.01 12.83 -15.43
C ASN A 60 7.69 12.06 -16.72
N VAL A 61 6.80 11.08 -16.65
CA VAL A 61 6.40 10.26 -17.81
C VAL A 61 5.65 11.11 -18.84
N MET A 62 4.77 12.00 -18.40
CA MET A 62 4.04 12.92 -19.30
C MET A 62 4.99 13.90 -19.96
N ASP A 63 5.93 14.50 -19.21
CA ASP A 63 6.92 15.43 -19.73
C ASP A 63 7.88 14.75 -20.74
N GLN A 64 8.33 13.52 -20.46
CA GLN A 64 9.21 12.74 -21.33
C GLN A 64 8.54 12.32 -22.64
N SER A 65 7.27 11.91 -22.56
CA SER A 65 6.54 11.41 -23.73
C SER A 65 6.00 12.51 -24.64
N GLY A 66 5.75 13.70 -24.10
CA GLY A 66 5.06 14.78 -24.81
C GLY A 66 3.60 14.45 -25.15
N VAL A 67 3.04 13.38 -24.59
CA VAL A 67 1.65 12.97 -24.81
C VAL A 67 0.71 13.94 -24.08
N ALA A 68 -0.33 14.40 -24.76
CA ALA A 68 -1.32 15.27 -24.15
C ALA A 68 -2.16 14.48 -23.11
N PRO A 69 -2.45 15.07 -21.93
CA PRO A 69 -3.21 14.38 -20.88
C PRO A 69 -4.55 13.81 -21.36
N GLU A 70 -5.21 14.47 -22.30
CA GLU A 70 -6.49 14.07 -22.90
C GLU A 70 -6.39 12.78 -23.72
N GLU A 71 -5.19 12.38 -24.13
CA GLU A 71 -4.94 11.14 -24.85
C GLU A 71 -4.78 9.94 -23.93
N VAL A 72 -4.55 10.15 -22.61
CA VAL A 72 -4.52 9.10 -21.58
C VAL A 72 -5.94 8.72 -21.20
N LYS A 73 -6.32 7.47 -21.48
CA LYS A 73 -7.71 6.98 -21.32
C LYS A 73 -7.93 6.10 -20.10
N GLY A 74 -6.88 5.76 -19.38
CA GLY A 74 -6.99 4.97 -18.18
C GLY A 74 -5.71 4.93 -17.38
N LEU A 75 -5.87 4.68 -16.07
CA LEU A 75 -4.79 4.50 -15.13
C LEU A 75 -5.07 3.23 -14.32
N GLY A 76 -4.08 2.34 -14.26
CA GLY A 76 -4.10 1.14 -13.42
C GLY A 76 -3.05 1.24 -12.31
N ILE A 77 -3.39 0.77 -11.13
CA ILE A 77 -2.48 0.75 -9.99
C ILE A 77 -2.30 -0.68 -9.51
N SER A 78 -1.05 -1.13 -9.46
CA SER A 78 -0.60 -2.34 -8.80
C SER A 78 0.32 -1.98 -7.64
N GLY A 79 0.72 -2.94 -6.81
CA GLY A 79 1.74 -2.69 -5.81
C GLY A 79 1.74 -3.66 -4.65
N GLN A 80 2.56 -3.33 -3.64
CA GLN A 80 2.73 -4.13 -2.43
C GLN A 80 1.40 -4.37 -1.72
N MET A 81 1.23 -5.59 -1.26
CA MET A 81 0.01 -6.05 -0.57
C MET A 81 0.24 -6.21 0.92
N MET A 82 -0.83 -6.51 1.66
CA MET A 82 -0.81 -6.88 3.07
C MET A 82 -0.31 -5.78 4.02
N GLY A 83 0.07 -4.61 3.54
CA GLY A 83 0.32 -3.44 4.37
C GLY A 83 -0.98 -2.94 5.00
N ALA A 84 -0.87 -2.15 6.07
CA ALA A 84 -2.02 -1.55 6.73
C ALA A 84 -1.87 -0.03 6.79
N VAL A 85 -2.62 0.69 5.98
CA VAL A 85 -2.77 2.15 6.05
C VAL A 85 -4.03 2.44 6.84
N MET A 86 -3.91 3.20 7.91
CA MET A 86 -5.01 3.52 8.82
C MET A 86 -5.34 5.00 8.73
N LEU A 87 -6.60 5.30 8.41
CA LEU A 87 -7.08 6.67 8.25
C LEU A 87 -8.19 6.97 9.26
N ASN A 88 -8.26 8.23 9.67
CA ASN A 88 -9.38 8.73 10.46
C ASN A 88 -10.60 9.06 9.56
N LYS A 89 -11.69 9.56 10.17
CA LYS A 89 -12.93 9.95 9.45
C LYS A 89 -12.74 11.06 8.43
N LYS A 90 -11.64 11.82 8.51
CA LYS A 90 -11.31 12.89 7.55
C LYS A 90 -10.43 12.41 6.40
N GLY A 91 -9.99 11.14 6.43
CA GLY A 91 -9.05 10.59 5.46
C GLY A 91 -7.59 10.91 5.78
N GLU A 92 -7.29 11.44 6.97
CA GLU A 92 -5.92 11.72 7.40
C GLU A 92 -5.23 10.45 7.88
N VAL A 93 -3.96 10.26 7.51
CA VAL A 93 -3.14 9.13 7.93
C VAL A 93 -2.83 9.23 9.42
N LEU A 94 -3.14 8.19 10.17
CA LEU A 94 -2.97 8.16 11.63
C LEU A 94 -1.56 7.75 12.06
N ARG A 95 -0.87 6.99 11.22
CA ARG A 95 0.48 6.49 11.49
C ARG A 95 1.12 5.98 10.20
N ARG A 96 2.44 5.77 10.21
CA ARG A 96 3.13 5.03 9.14
C ARG A 96 2.52 3.66 8.93
N ALA A 97 2.42 3.26 7.68
CA ALA A 97 1.90 1.95 7.31
C ALA A 97 2.85 0.84 7.77
N ILE A 98 2.31 -0.20 8.42
CA ILE A 98 3.06 -1.41 8.74
C ILE A 98 3.10 -2.28 7.49
N LEU A 99 4.30 -2.60 6.99
CA LEU A 99 4.48 -3.29 5.71
C LEU A 99 4.33 -4.82 5.82
N TRP A 100 4.30 -5.46 4.65
CA TRP A 100 4.15 -6.92 4.52
C TRP A 100 5.31 -7.72 5.12
N ASN A 101 6.52 -7.17 5.11
CA ASN A 101 7.76 -7.75 5.64
C ASN A 101 8.04 -7.37 7.11
N ASP A 102 7.06 -6.79 7.80
CA ASP A 102 7.17 -6.44 9.21
C ASP A 102 6.94 -7.67 10.10
N GLY A 103 7.84 -7.90 11.06
CA GLY A 103 7.84 -9.08 11.92
C GLY A 103 7.17 -8.91 13.29
N ARG A 104 6.65 -7.69 13.63
CA ARG A 104 6.11 -7.39 14.98
C ARG A 104 4.83 -8.15 15.35
N THR A 105 4.12 -8.71 14.37
CA THR A 105 2.74 -9.16 14.53
C THR A 105 2.58 -10.65 14.92
N SER A 106 3.65 -11.33 15.31
CA SER A 106 3.57 -12.77 15.64
C SER A 106 2.61 -13.07 16.77
N GLU A 107 2.73 -12.35 17.89
CA GLU A 107 1.83 -12.52 19.05
C GLU A 107 0.39 -12.11 18.70
N SER A 108 0.21 -10.98 18.01
CA SER A 108 -1.12 -10.52 17.58
C SER A 108 -1.78 -11.51 16.60
N CYS A 109 -1.00 -12.22 15.79
CA CYS A 109 -1.50 -13.28 14.94
C CYS A 109 -2.07 -14.45 15.77
N GLU A 110 -1.37 -14.88 16.81
CA GLU A 110 -1.89 -15.91 17.71
C GLU A 110 -3.17 -15.44 18.42
N ASN A 111 -3.23 -14.18 18.85
CA ASN A 111 -4.45 -13.60 19.44
C ASN A 111 -5.62 -13.63 18.44
N VAL A 112 -5.40 -13.29 17.17
CA VAL A 112 -6.43 -13.39 16.11
C VAL A 112 -6.91 -14.84 15.97
N ARG A 113 -6.00 -15.82 15.98
CA ARG A 113 -6.36 -17.25 15.88
C ARG A 113 -7.20 -17.70 17.07
N HIS A 114 -6.86 -17.27 18.27
CA HIS A 114 -7.63 -17.57 19.49
C HIS A 114 -9.03 -16.95 19.47
N ILE A 115 -9.16 -15.69 19.02
CA ILE A 115 -10.45 -14.96 19.01
C ILE A 115 -11.38 -15.50 17.91
N VAL A 116 -10.87 -15.73 16.71
CA VAL A 116 -11.67 -16.06 15.52
C VAL A 116 -11.80 -17.58 15.35
N GLY A 117 -10.73 -18.32 15.64
CA GLY A 117 -10.60 -19.74 15.31
C GLY A 117 -10.13 -19.98 13.88
N ASP A 118 -9.28 -20.99 13.69
CA ASP A 118 -8.68 -21.30 12.39
C ASP A 118 -9.73 -21.68 11.36
N ASP A 119 -10.76 -22.45 11.71
CA ASP A 119 -11.81 -22.88 10.78
C ASP A 119 -12.61 -21.70 10.22
N LEU A 120 -12.98 -20.75 11.10
CA LEU A 120 -13.74 -19.57 10.69
C LEU A 120 -12.87 -18.63 9.85
N PHE A 121 -11.61 -18.48 10.22
CA PHE A 121 -10.65 -17.67 9.46
C PHE A 121 -10.43 -18.26 8.06
N MET A 122 -10.21 -19.59 7.97
CA MET A 122 -10.09 -20.29 6.69
C MET A 122 -11.35 -20.16 5.82
N LYS A 123 -12.53 -20.25 6.44
CA LYS A 123 -13.81 -20.16 5.73
C LYS A 123 -13.99 -18.82 5.02
N TYR A 124 -13.59 -17.71 5.66
CA TYR A 124 -13.84 -16.36 5.13
C TYR A 124 -12.62 -15.72 4.45
N ALA A 125 -11.41 -15.98 4.95
CA ALA A 125 -10.19 -15.41 4.40
C ALA A 125 -9.49 -16.31 3.37
N LEU A 126 -9.90 -17.60 3.26
CA LEU A 126 -9.32 -18.62 2.40
C LEU A 126 -7.81 -18.82 2.59
N THR A 127 -7.30 -18.42 3.76
CA THR A 127 -5.89 -18.56 4.18
C THR A 127 -5.84 -18.62 5.69
N PRO A 128 -4.90 -19.37 6.30
CA PRO A 128 -4.72 -19.32 7.75
C PRO A 128 -4.22 -17.93 8.19
N ALA A 129 -4.54 -17.53 9.41
CA ALA A 129 -3.94 -16.35 10.02
C ALA A 129 -2.41 -16.52 10.09
N ARG A 130 -1.68 -15.55 9.55
CA ARG A 130 -0.20 -15.55 9.52
C ARG A 130 0.33 -14.17 9.91
N PRO A 131 1.52 -14.10 10.57
CA PRO A 131 2.25 -12.85 10.69
C PRO A 131 2.44 -12.21 9.31
N GLY A 132 2.41 -10.89 9.24
CA GLY A 132 2.50 -10.17 7.97
C GLY A 132 1.17 -9.90 7.26
N LEU A 133 0.08 -10.63 7.56
CA LEU A 133 -1.26 -10.31 7.05
C LEU A 133 -1.84 -9.06 7.72
N THR A 134 -2.71 -8.35 7.01
CA THR A 134 -3.30 -7.08 7.47
C THR A 134 -4.08 -7.24 8.79
N ALA A 135 -4.80 -8.35 8.99
CA ALA A 135 -5.56 -8.60 10.22
C ALA A 135 -4.69 -8.59 11.48
N ALA A 136 -3.50 -9.23 11.43
CA ALA A 136 -2.57 -9.24 12.56
C ALA A 136 -2.00 -7.84 12.87
N LYS A 137 -1.83 -6.99 11.84
CA LYS A 137 -1.40 -5.59 12.02
C LYS A 137 -2.47 -4.74 12.67
N ILE A 138 -3.73 -4.94 12.29
CA ILE A 138 -4.87 -4.26 12.90
C ILE A 138 -4.95 -4.63 14.38
N GLN A 139 -4.85 -5.91 14.69
CA GLN A 139 -4.86 -6.39 16.08
C GLN A 139 -3.68 -5.82 16.88
N TRP A 140 -2.48 -5.80 16.28
CA TRP A 140 -1.31 -5.21 16.92
C TRP A 140 -1.52 -3.74 17.30
N VAL A 141 -2.06 -2.93 16.37
CA VAL A 141 -2.34 -1.51 16.64
C VAL A 141 -3.40 -1.37 17.73
N LYS A 142 -4.43 -2.20 17.73
CA LYS A 142 -5.44 -2.22 18.79
C LYS A 142 -4.84 -2.49 20.16
N ASP A 143 -3.93 -3.45 20.28
CA ASP A 143 -3.34 -3.89 21.55
C ASP A 143 -2.24 -2.91 22.04
N ASN A 144 -1.44 -2.36 21.13
CA ASN A 144 -0.24 -1.58 21.48
C ASN A 144 -0.41 -0.06 21.29
N GLN A 145 -1.39 0.37 20.51
CA GLN A 145 -1.66 1.79 20.21
C GLN A 145 -3.17 2.09 20.27
N PRO A 146 -3.83 1.84 21.43
CA PRO A 146 -5.29 1.91 21.52
C PRO A 146 -5.85 3.31 21.22
N MET A 147 -5.10 4.38 21.48
CA MET A 147 -5.52 5.74 21.15
C MET A 147 -5.58 5.94 19.63
N ILE A 148 -4.58 5.47 18.88
CA ILE A 148 -4.60 5.50 17.42
C ILE A 148 -5.73 4.64 16.90
N TYR A 149 -5.88 3.42 17.43
CA TYR A 149 -6.94 2.50 17.02
C TYR A 149 -8.33 3.08 17.19
N SER A 150 -8.56 3.85 18.26
CA SER A 150 -9.87 4.47 18.53
C SER A 150 -10.29 5.53 17.49
N GLU A 151 -9.34 6.09 16.74
CA GLU A 151 -9.58 7.06 15.69
C GLU A 151 -9.69 6.43 14.28
N VAL A 152 -9.39 5.13 14.15
CA VAL A 152 -9.42 4.45 12.84
C VAL A 152 -10.84 4.37 12.31
N ALA A 153 -11.06 4.96 11.15
CA ALA A 153 -12.31 4.88 10.41
C ALA A 153 -12.19 4.05 9.13
N HIS A 154 -11.01 4.05 8.50
CA HIS A 154 -10.75 3.30 7.28
C HIS A 154 -9.41 2.57 7.36
N ILE A 155 -9.36 1.38 6.77
CA ILE A 155 -8.15 0.57 6.63
C ILE A 155 -8.02 0.23 5.16
N LEU A 156 -6.88 0.61 4.57
CA LEU A 156 -6.59 0.43 3.16
C LEU A 156 -5.31 -0.40 2.98
N LEU A 157 -5.21 -1.11 1.86
CA LEU A 157 -3.92 -1.61 1.41
C LEU A 157 -3.10 -0.47 0.80
N PRO A 158 -1.76 -0.57 0.72
CA PRO A 158 -0.92 0.49 0.19
C PRO A 158 -1.36 0.99 -1.21
N LYS A 159 -1.63 0.07 -2.14
CA LYS A 159 -2.11 0.44 -3.48
C LYS A 159 -3.50 1.10 -3.49
N ASP A 160 -4.36 0.75 -2.52
CA ASP A 160 -5.71 1.31 -2.44
C ASP A 160 -5.70 2.73 -1.84
N TYR A 161 -4.65 3.08 -1.11
CA TYR A 161 -4.42 4.45 -0.64
C TYR A 161 -4.12 5.42 -1.79
N LEU A 162 -3.45 4.95 -2.86
CA LEU A 162 -3.17 5.77 -4.04
C LEU A 162 -4.38 5.95 -4.98
N ARG A 163 -5.40 5.13 -4.85
CA ARG A 163 -6.59 5.14 -5.71
C ARG A 163 -7.60 6.18 -5.24
#